data_b5117bd08da90c86ce179c87b13a44b9
#
_entry.id   b5117bd08da90c86ce179c87b13a44b9
#
_cell.length_a   1.000
_cell.length_b   1.000
_cell.length_c   1.000
_cell.angle_alpha   90.00
_cell.angle_beta   90.00
_cell.angle_gamma   90.00
#
_symmetry.space_group_name_H-M   'P 1'
#
loop_
_entity.id
_entity.type
_entity.pdbx_description
1 polymer ?
#
loop_
_entity_poly.entity_id
_entity_poly.type
_entity_poly.pdbx_seq_one_letter_code
_entity_poly.pdbx_strand_id
1 'polypeptide(L)'
;MMGVEPIQEALKSGAQIVVAGRSSDTSIFSALPLLEGYAPAVVWHMAKILECGAAAVAVRTAPDCMMAELHEDSFDVFPLREDYHCTPQSVASHTLYENADPFELKEPSGTLRTDKARYEAISDRAVRVSGSEFMHDPEYTIKLEGVRRVGYSTILMGGVRDPYILAQIDSWLAQLDDNIKTRIRNTVGERAYEIVTRVYGRDGVMGALEPQRGSVSGHEAFILWDVISESQELSRTIATSLSHLAVHNPIPKWHGLISGVAFPYSPPEIDRGPVYEFHLNHVLVPDSPTALFRTEYEEV
;
A
#
# COMPACT_ATOMS: atom_id res chain seq x y z
N MET A 1 9.33 4.51 12.19
CA MET A 1 8.17 3.82 12.82
C MET A 1 8.45 3.76 14.31
N MET A 2 7.53 4.26 15.15
CA MET A 2 7.70 4.23 16.62
C MET A 2 7.32 2.85 17.19
N GLY A 3 7.92 2.51 18.33
CA GLY A 3 7.51 1.37 19.14
C GLY A 3 6.36 1.74 20.09
N VAL A 4 6.27 1.01 21.19
CA VAL A 4 5.21 1.22 22.21
C VAL A 4 5.47 2.43 23.11
N GLU A 5 6.72 2.84 23.28
CA GLU A 5 7.15 3.76 24.32
C GLU A 5 6.53 5.16 24.22
N PRO A 6 6.47 5.81 23.02
CA PRO A 6 5.79 7.08 22.88
C PRO A 6 4.28 7.00 23.19
N ILE A 7 3.64 5.87 22.84
CA ILE A 7 2.23 5.64 23.14
C ILE A 7 2.05 5.45 24.64
N GLN A 8 2.94 4.70 25.30
CA GLN A 8 2.92 4.50 26.75
C GLN A 8 3.16 5.80 27.53
N GLU A 9 4.02 6.70 27.04
CA GLU A 9 4.19 8.04 27.63
C GLU A 9 2.88 8.83 27.59
N ALA A 10 2.18 8.82 26.44
CA ALA A 10 0.89 9.48 26.31
C ALA A 10 -0.17 8.88 27.25
N LEU A 11 -0.24 7.55 27.35
CA LEU A 11 -1.17 6.88 28.26
C LEU A 11 -0.86 7.19 29.74
N LYS A 12 0.41 7.21 30.15
CA LYS A 12 0.85 7.56 31.51
C LYS A 12 0.50 9.01 31.87
N SER A 13 0.45 9.90 30.90
CA SER A 13 0.04 11.29 31.14
C SER A 13 -1.47 11.47 31.34
N GLY A 14 -2.26 10.41 31.16
CA GLY A 14 -3.72 10.43 31.30
C GLY A 14 -4.48 10.75 30.01
N ALA A 15 -3.80 10.72 28.86
CA ALA A 15 -4.47 10.93 27.56
C ALA A 15 -5.56 9.88 27.31
N GLN A 16 -6.77 10.34 27.03
CA GLN A 16 -7.91 9.48 26.72
C GLN A 16 -8.00 9.15 25.23
N ILE A 17 -7.45 10.01 24.38
CA ILE A 17 -7.32 9.84 22.94
C ILE A 17 -5.86 10.07 22.56
N VAL A 18 -5.28 9.12 21.83
CA VAL A 18 -3.91 9.21 21.31
C VAL A 18 -3.96 9.17 19.80
N VAL A 19 -3.55 10.26 19.15
CA VAL A 19 -3.38 10.33 17.70
C VAL A 19 -1.90 10.21 17.41
N ALA A 20 -1.49 9.02 16.94
CA ALA A 20 -0.09 8.73 16.68
C ALA A 20 0.23 8.81 15.17
N GLY A 21 1.47 9.20 14.86
CA GLY A 21 2.04 9.01 13.53
C GLY A 21 2.38 7.54 13.26
N ARG A 22 3.21 7.26 12.26
CA ARG A 22 3.58 5.88 11.89
C ARG A 22 4.27 5.17 13.06
N SER A 23 3.66 4.10 13.53
CA SER A 23 4.20 3.14 14.49
C SER A 23 4.39 1.76 13.84
N SER A 24 5.05 0.83 14.52
CA SER A 24 4.83 -0.60 14.26
C SER A 24 3.34 -0.88 14.48
N ASP A 25 2.70 -1.60 13.57
CA ASP A 25 1.25 -1.82 13.62
C ASP A 25 0.84 -2.58 14.89
N THR A 26 1.69 -3.49 15.33
CA THR A 26 1.59 -4.22 16.60
C THR A 26 1.69 -3.31 17.83
N SER A 27 2.42 -2.20 17.76
CA SER A 27 2.64 -1.29 18.89
C SER A 27 1.36 -0.67 19.41
N ILE A 28 0.37 -0.44 18.54
CA ILE A 28 -0.93 0.14 18.92
C ILE A 28 -1.66 -0.78 19.91
N PHE A 29 -1.64 -2.09 19.66
CA PHE A 29 -2.29 -3.08 20.49
C PHE A 29 -1.42 -3.51 21.70
N SER A 30 -0.10 -3.36 21.59
CA SER A 30 0.84 -3.80 22.62
C SER A 30 1.07 -2.77 23.71
N ALA A 31 0.92 -1.47 23.43
CA ALA A 31 1.35 -0.41 24.33
C ALA A 31 0.70 -0.48 25.71
N LEU A 32 -0.62 -0.60 25.78
CA LEU A 32 -1.36 -0.68 27.06
C LEU A 32 -1.12 -2.01 27.79
N PRO A 33 -1.26 -3.19 27.17
CA PRO A 33 -1.02 -4.44 27.87
C PRO A 33 0.41 -4.58 28.43
N LEU A 34 1.42 -4.12 27.69
CA LEU A 34 2.80 -4.12 28.21
C LEU A 34 2.96 -3.15 29.39
N LEU A 35 2.27 -2.01 29.37
CA LEU A 35 2.26 -1.06 30.47
C LEU A 35 1.61 -1.65 31.72
N GLU A 36 0.56 -2.46 31.56
CA GLU A 36 -0.14 -3.19 32.63
C GLU A 36 0.62 -4.44 33.11
N GLY A 37 1.76 -4.76 32.49
CA GLY A 37 2.66 -5.83 32.94
C GLY A 37 2.36 -7.22 32.39
N TYR A 38 1.55 -7.35 31.36
CA TYR A 38 1.37 -8.63 30.66
C TYR A 38 2.67 -9.10 29.99
N ALA A 39 2.81 -10.41 29.86
CA ALA A 39 4.00 -11.04 29.30
C ALA A 39 4.25 -10.59 27.84
N PRO A 40 5.45 -10.07 27.50
CA PRO A 40 5.76 -9.57 26.16
C PRO A 40 5.46 -10.58 25.04
N ALA A 41 5.77 -11.85 25.24
CA ALA A 41 5.51 -12.90 24.25
C ALA A 41 4.03 -13.03 23.89
N VAL A 42 3.16 -12.96 24.89
CA VAL A 42 1.71 -13.03 24.72
C VAL A 42 1.19 -11.78 24.04
N VAL A 43 1.62 -10.61 24.50
CA VAL A 43 1.16 -9.31 24.01
C VAL A 43 1.56 -9.08 22.57
N TRP A 44 2.84 -9.27 22.20
CA TRP A 44 3.30 -9.05 20.84
C TRP A 44 2.66 -10.02 19.83
N HIS A 45 2.45 -11.29 20.23
CA HIS A 45 1.78 -12.22 19.34
C HIS A 45 0.27 -11.90 19.18
N MET A 46 -0.41 -11.56 20.27
CA MET A 46 -1.79 -11.07 20.22
C MET A 46 -1.91 -9.85 19.30
N ALA A 47 -1.03 -8.88 19.45
CA ALA A 47 -1.00 -7.68 18.63
C ALA A 47 -0.77 -7.99 17.14
N LYS A 48 0.11 -8.94 16.82
CA LYS A 48 0.34 -9.41 15.45
C LYS A 48 -0.92 -10.04 14.83
N ILE A 49 -1.72 -10.72 15.60
CA ILE A 49 -2.99 -11.26 15.11
C ILE A 49 -4.03 -10.15 14.93
N LEU A 50 -4.09 -9.16 15.83
CA LEU A 50 -5.13 -8.12 15.80
C LEU A 50 -4.90 -7.03 14.76
N GLU A 51 -3.66 -6.70 14.39
CA GLU A 51 -3.35 -5.58 13.49
C GLU A 51 -4.10 -5.65 12.14
N CYS A 52 -4.26 -6.86 11.59
CA CYS A 52 -5.06 -7.15 10.41
C CYS A 52 -6.05 -8.30 10.69
N GLY A 53 -6.59 -8.34 11.89
CA GLY A 53 -7.27 -9.47 12.50
C GLY A 53 -8.38 -10.10 11.66
N ALA A 54 -9.12 -9.31 10.87
CA ALA A 54 -10.14 -9.86 9.98
C ALA A 54 -9.62 -10.94 9.01
N ALA A 55 -8.31 -10.99 8.75
CA ALA A 55 -7.68 -12.03 7.94
C ALA A 55 -7.50 -13.37 8.67
N ALA A 56 -7.59 -13.38 10.01
CA ALA A 56 -7.56 -14.61 10.82
C ALA A 56 -8.92 -15.37 10.83
N VAL A 57 -9.97 -14.79 10.29
CA VAL A 57 -11.28 -15.43 10.16
C VAL A 57 -11.25 -16.46 9.01
N ALA A 58 -11.69 -17.69 9.27
CA ALA A 58 -11.64 -18.78 8.31
C ALA A 58 -12.54 -18.56 7.09
N VAL A 59 -13.74 -18.04 7.30
CA VAL A 59 -14.67 -17.67 6.22
C VAL A 59 -15.28 -16.32 6.57
N ARG A 60 -15.16 -15.36 5.66
CA ARG A 60 -15.71 -14.00 5.81
C ARG A 60 -16.41 -13.55 4.54
N THR A 61 -17.52 -12.85 4.69
CA THR A 61 -18.29 -12.24 3.59
C THR A 61 -18.11 -10.72 3.52
N ALA A 62 -17.62 -10.11 4.61
CA ALA A 62 -17.30 -8.68 4.69
C ALA A 62 -16.13 -8.47 5.68
N PRO A 63 -15.40 -7.36 5.59
CA PRO A 63 -14.45 -6.95 6.62
C PRO A 63 -15.17 -6.76 7.97
N ASP A 64 -14.52 -7.18 9.06
CA ASP A 64 -15.00 -6.98 10.42
C ASP A 64 -13.82 -6.92 11.40
N CYS A 65 -14.12 -6.67 12.67
CA CYS A 65 -13.13 -6.57 13.71
C CYS A 65 -12.94 -7.92 14.43
N MET A 66 -11.77 -8.05 15.05
CA MET A 66 -11.42 -9.14 15.96
C MET A 66 -11.28 -8.61 17.38
N MET A 67 -11.50 -9.47 18.34
CA MET A 67 -11.21 -9.23 19.75
C MET A 67 -10.25 -10.28 20.27
N ALA A 68 -9.44 -9.89 21.26
CA ALA A 68 -8.62 -10.81 22.02
C ALA A 68 -8.81 -10.60 23.51
N GLU A 69 -8.72 -11.69 24.27
CA GLU A 69 -8.66 -11.70 25.73
C GLU A 69 -7.28 -12.20 26.15
N LEU A 70 -6.57 -11.38 26.95
CA LEU A 70 -5.25 -11.70 27.46
C LEU A 70 -5.33 -12.50 28.75
N HIS A 71 -4.50 -13.53 28.84
CA HIS A 71 -4.26 -14.32 30.04
C HIS A 71 -2.78 -14.22 30.44
N GLU A 72 -2.36 -14.87 31.50
CA GLU A 72 -1.00 -14.81 32.03
C GLU A 72 0.03 -15.34 31.01
N ASP A 73 -0.27 -16.46 30.33
CA ASP A 73 0.65 -17.18 29.43
C ASP A 73 0.07 -17.44 28.02
N SER A 74 -1.10 -16.90 27.73
CA SER A 74 -1.85 -17.15 26.50
C SER A 74 -2.79 -15.99 26.17
N PHE A 75 -3.42 -16.04 24.99
CA PHE A 75 -4.52 -15.16 24.65
C PHE A 75 -5.55 -15.92 23.80
N ASP A 76 -6.79 -15.50 23.89
CA ASP A 76 -7.90 -16.00 23.09
C ASP A 76 -8.25 -14.98 22.01
N VAL A 77 -8.46 -15.42 20.77
CA VAL A 77 -8.92 -14.57 19.68
C VAL A 77 -10.23 -15.07 19.10
N PHE A 78 -11.12 -14.15 18.80
CA PHE A 78 -12.42 -14.44 18.21
C PHE A 78 -12.95 -13.24 17.41
N PRO A 79 -13.78 -13.50 16.36
CA PRO A 79 -14.43 -12.45 15.61
C PRO A 79 -15.61 -11.86 16.39
N LEU A 80 -15.92 -10.58 16.18
CA LEU A 80 -17.09 -9.94 16.82
C LEU A 80 -18.41 -10.41 16.21
N ARG A 81 -18.47 -10.62 14.91
CA ARG A 81 -19.68 -11.12 14.26
C ARG A 81 -19.97 -12.56 14.66
N GLU A 82 -21.24 -12.85 14.97
CA GLU A 82 -21.70 -14.16 15.43
C GLU A 82 -21.60 -15.25 14.36
N ASP A 83 -21.74 -14.88 13.07
CA ASP A 83 -21.66 -15.80 11.92
C ASP A 83 -20.22 -16.07 11.45
N TYR A 84 -19.22 -15.42 12.07
CA TYR A 84 -17.81 -15.65 11.78
C TYR A 84 -17.15 -16.57 12.81
N HIS A 85 -16.10 -17.26 12.39
CA HIS A 85 -15.32 -18.13 13.25
C HIS A 85 -13.83 -18.13 12.86
N CYS A 86 -12.99 -18.32 13.86
CA CYS A 86 -11.60 -18.63 13.73
C CYS A 86 -11.36 -20.12 13.88
N THR A 87 -10.33 -20.61 13.22
CA THR A 87 -9.80 -21.96 13.40
C THR A 87 -8.33 -21.88 13.78
N PRO A 88 -7.74 -22.90 14.44
CA PRO A 88 -6.31 -22.95 14.67
C PRO A 88 -5.48 -22.69 13.40
N GLN A 89 -5.90 -23.25 12.28
CA GLN A 89 -5.24 -23.07 11.00
C GLN A 89 -5.34 -21.62 10.49
N SER A 90 -6.52 -20.99 10.58
CA SER A 90 -6.68 -19.61 10.07
C SER A 90 -5.87 -18.60 10.88
N VAL A 91 -5.83 -18.77 12.22
CA VAL A 91 -5.04 -17.90 13.12
C VAL A 91 -3.54 -18.13 12.91
N ALA A 92 -3.09 -19.39 12.85
CA ALA A 92 -1.70 -19.72 12.57
C ALA A 92 -1.26 -19.18 11.19
N SER A 93 -2.08 -19.32 10.15
CA SER A 93 -1.79 -18.78 8.82
C SER A 93 -1.69 -17.25 8.83
N HIS A 94 -2.52 -16.58 9.63
CA HIS A 94 -2.47 -15.13 9.74
C HIS A 94 -1.19 -14.62 10.42
N THR A 95 -0.59 -15.39 11.34
CA THR A 95 0.72 -15.06 11.93
C THR A 95 1.81 -14.88 10.87
N LEU A 96 1.67 -15.53 9.69
CA LEU A 96 2.63 -15.43 8.58
C LEU A 96 2.43 -14.19 7.71
N TYR A 97 1.36 -13.43 7.93
CA TYR A 97 1.00 -12.28 7.12
C TYR A 97 2.04 -11.16 7.24
N GLU A 98 2.52 -10.66 6.08
CA GLU A 98 3.52 -9.58 5.97
C GLU A 98 4.84 -9.82 6.73
N ASN A 99 5.23 -11.05 6.96
CA ASN A 99 6.50 -11.39 7.60
C ASN A 99 7.53 -11.89 6.61
N ALA A 100 8.78 -11.44 6.77
CA ALA A 100 9.91 -11.91 5.98
C ALA A 100 10.36 -13.33 6.43
N ASP A 101 10.24 -13.62 7.73
CA ASP A 101 10.48 -14.93 8.32
C ASP A 101 9.17 -15.46 8.94
N PRO A 102 8.83 -16.74 8.77
CA PRO A 102 7.59 -17.30 9.28
C PRO A 102 7.53 -17.40 10.81
N PHE A 103 8.67 -17.38 11.50
CA PHE A 103 8.76 -17.63 12.94
C PHE A 103 9.45 -16.53 13.73
N GLU A 104 10.12 -15.59 13.09
CA GLU A 104 10.83 -14.49 13.74
C GLU A 104 10.29 -13.14 13.24
N LEU A 105 9.62 -12.43 14.12
CA LEU A 105 9.01 -11.13 13.84
C LEU A 105 9.77 -10.06 14.61
N LYS A 106 10.39 -9.14 13.87
CA LYS A 106 11.16 -8.02 14.46
C LYS A 106 10.26 -6.88 14.88
N GLU A 107 10.38 -6.53 16.16
CA GLU A 107 9.79 -5.34 16.77
C GLU A 107 10.90 -4.38 17.24
N PRO A 108 10.61 -3.11 17.49
CA PRO A 108 11.63 -2.15 17.91
C PRO A 108 12.44 -2.57 19.13
N SER A 109 11.82 -3.24 20.10
CA SER A 109 12.43 -3.65 21.37
C SER A 109 12.94 -5.09 21.38
N GLY A 110 12.69 -5.89 20.32
CA GLY A 110 13.07 -7.30 20.34
C GLY A 110 12.49 -8.12 19.19
N THR A 111 12.50 -9.42 19.39
CA THR A 111 12.04 -10.40 18.41
C THR A 111 11.00 -11.31 19.03
N LEU A 112 9.82 -11.34 18.44
CA LEU A 112 8.81 -12.34 18.72
C LEU A 112 9.15 -13.63 17.98
N ARG A 113 9.14 -14.76 18.68
CA ARG A 113 9.33 -16.10 18.13
C ARG A 113 8.07 -16.91 18.27
N THR A 114 7.61 -17.50 17.17
CA THR A 114 6.35 -18.25 17.08
C THR A 114 6.55 -19.72 16.69
N ASP A 115 7.78 -20.19 16.60
CA ASP A 115 8.13 -21.57 16.23
C ASP A 115 7.61 -22.62 17.21
N LYS A 116 7.36 -22.23 18.48
CA LYS A 116 6.76 -23.09 19.52
C LYS A 116 5.30 -22.73 19.81
N ALA A 117 4.72 -21.79 19.07
CA ALA A 117 3.35 -21.37 19.30
C ALA A 117 2.37 -22.53 19.07
N ARG A 118 1.35 -22.60 19.92
CA ARG A 118 0.26 -23.56 19.87
C ARG A 118 -1.05 -22.83 19.65
N TYR A 119 -1.89 -23.40 18.82
CA TYR A 119 -3.18 -22.86 18.44
C TYR A 119 -4.24 -23.91 18.72
N GLU A 120 -5.11 -23.66 19.68
CA GLU A 120 -6.11 -24.61 20.17
C GLU A 120 -7.50 -24.01 20.02
N ALA A 121 -8.43 -24.76 19.42
CA ALA A 121 -9.83 -24.36 19.38
C ALA A 121 -10.42 -24.48 20.81
N ILE A 122 -10.91 -23.36 21.35
CA ILE A 122 -11.57 -23.33 22.66
C ILE A 122 -13.09 -23.28 22.55
N SER A 123 -13.59 -22.98 21.37
CA SER A 123 -14.99 -23.09 21.00
C SER A 123 -15.10 -23.29 19.48
N ASP A 124 -16.30 -23.30 18.94
CA ASP A 124 -16.59 -23.31 17.52
C ASP A 124 -16.16 -22.00 16.80
N ARG A 125 -15.84 -20.93 17.56
CA ARG A 125 -15.53 -19.61 17.04
C ARG A 125 -14.21 -19.02 17.48
N ALA A 126 -13.64 -19.51 18.57
CA ALA A 126 -12.49 -18.92 19.24
C ALA A 126 -11.28 -19.86 19.28
N VAL A 127 -10.10 -19.27 19.25
CA VAL A 127 -8.82 -19.98 19.28
C VAL A 127 -7.96 -19.40 20.40
N ARG A 128 -7.41 -20.27 21.24
CA ARG A 128 -6.35 -19.95 22.21
C ARG A 128 -4.99 -20.09 21.57
N VAL A 129 -4.13 -19.10 21.80
CA VAL A 129 -2.74 -19.09 21.35
C VAL A 129 -1.81 -19.02 22.57
N SER A 130 -0.80 -19.88 22.60
CA SER A 130 0.19 -19.96 23.67
C SER A 130 1.56 -20.40 23.15
N GLY A 131 2.59 -20.38 24.01
CA GLY A 131 3.91 -20.95 23.70
C GLY A 131 4.81 -20.09 22.85
N SER A 132 4.44 -18.84 22.55
CA SER A 132 5.33 -17.86 21.91
C SER A 132 6.42 -17.41 22.88
N GLU A 133 7.55 -16.97 22.34
CA GLU A 133 8.66 -16.42 23.11
C GLU A 133 8.98 -14.99 22.61
N PHE A 134 9.41 -14.12 23.50
CA PHE A 134 9.91 -12.78 23.13
C PHE A 134 11.32 -12.58 23.66
N MET A 135 12.23 -12.26 22.75
CA MET A 135 13.61 -12.00 23.07
C MET A 135 13.88 -10.50 22.94
N HIS A 136 14.23 -9.84 24.04
CA HIS A 136 14.66 -8.45 23.99
C HIS A 136 15.97 -8.33 23.21
N ASP A 137 16.01 -7.44 22.25
CA ASP A 137 17.25 -7.11 21.55
C ASP A 137 18.12 -6.20 22.42
N PRO A 138 19.46 -6.34 22.35
CA PRO A 138 20.38 -5.51 23.15
C PRO A 138 20.35 -4.03 22.75
N GLU A 139 19.98 -3.76 21.51
CA GLU A 139 19.80 -2.42 20.96
C GLU A 139 18.35 -2.21 20.54
N TYR A 140 17.78 -1.09 20.97
CA TYR A 140 16.48 -0.65 20.48
C TYR A 140 16.66 -0.06 19.08
N THR A 141 15.86 -0.53 18.13
CA THR A 141 15.94 -0.07 16.74
C THR A 141 14.60 0.40 16.23
N ILE A 142 14.61 1.36 15.32
CA ILE A 142 13.42 1.80 14.60
C ILE A 142 13.64 1.72 13.10
N LYS A 143 12.59 1.38 12.38
CA LYS A 143 12.57 1.42 10.92
C LYS A 143 12.33 2.85 10.47
N LEU A 144 13.19 3.35 9.59
CA LEU A 144 13.01 4.60 8.87
C LEU A 144 12.51 4.31 7.47
N GLU A 145 11.42 4.97 7.12
CA GLU A 145 10.90 5.00 5.76
C GLU A 145 10.78 6.45 5.32
N GLY A 146 11.19 6.71 4.11
CA GLY A 146 11.16 8.05 3.55
C GLY A 146 10.77 8.06 2.09
N VAL A 147 10.14 9.14 1.69
CA VAL A 147 9.75 9.40 0.30
C VAL A 147 10.47 10.64 -0.22
N ARG A 148 10.79 10.63 -1.50
CA ARG A 148 11.33 11.78 -2.22
C ARG A 148 10.33 12.24 -3.26
N ARG A 149 10.08 13.54 -3.33
CA ARG A 149 9.29 14.09 -4.42
C ARG A 149 10.08 14.02 -5.74
N VAL A 150 9.49 13.39 -6.74
CA VAL A 150 10.10 13.22 -8.08
C VAL A 150 9.52 14.17 -9.11
N GLY A 151 8.39 14.80 -8.85
CA GLY A 151 7.79 15.76 -9.76
C GLY A 151 6.33 16.04 -9.42
N TYR A 152 5.61 16.45 -10.46
CA TYR A 152 4.17 16.70 -10.44
C TYR A 152 3.51 15.93 -11.59
N SER A 153 2.34 15.39 -11.35
CA SER A 153 1.63 14.54 -12.30
C SER A 153 0.33 15.18 -12.79
N THR A 154 0.10 15.02 -14.08
CA THR A 154 -1.20 15.21 -14.72
C THR A 154 -1.57 13.94 -15.47
N ILE A 155 -2.75 13.40 -15.22
CA ILE A 155 -3.22 12.18 -15.89
C ILE A 155 -4.22 12.47 -16.99
N LEU A 156 -4.20 11.58 -17.99
CA LEU A 156 -5.22 11.45 -19.02
C LEU A 156 -5.77 10.04 -18.98
N MET A 157 -7.05 9.91 -19.21
CA MET A 157 -7.73 8.60 -19.26
C MET A 157 -8.66 8.57 -20.45
N GLY A 158 -8.57 7.51 -21.27
CA GLY A 158 -9.45 7.40 -22.43
C GLY A 158 -9.71 5.97 -22.90
N GLY A 159 -10.89 5.75 -23.42
CA GLY A 159 -11.30 4.48 -24.02
C GLY A 159 -10.93 4.41 -25.50
N VAL A 160 -10.51 3.24 -25.95
CA VAL A 160 -10.28 2.91 -27.36
C VAL A 160 -11.19 1.76 -27.74
N ARG A 161 -12.07 1.98 -28.73
CA ARG A 161 -13.03 0.98 -29.19
C ARG A 161 -12.82 0.58 -30.66
N ASP A 162 -12.03 1.38 -31.40
CA ASP A 162 -11.77 1.15 -32.80
C ASP A 162 -11.01 -0.17 -33.03
N PRO A 163 -11.56 -1.14 -33.82
CA PRO A 163 -10.93 -2.44 -34.02
C PRO A 163 -9.59 -2.37 -34.77
N TYR A 164 -9.38 -1.35 -35.61
CA TYR A 164 -8.09 -1.16 -36.30
C TYR A 164 -7.01 -0.69 -35.37
N ILE A 165 -7.34 0.18 -34.40
CA ILE A 165 -6.39 0.58 -33.35
C ILE A 165 -6.09 -0.60 -32.44
N LEU A 166 -7.12 -1.30 -31.96
CA LEU A 166 -6.94 -2.43 -31.04
C LEU A 166 -6.08 -3.55 -31.64
N ALA A 167 -6.25 -3.84 -32.94
CA ALA A 167 -5.46 -4.86 -33.64
C ALA A 167 -3.97 -4.50 -33.77
N GLN A 168 -3.59 -3.23 -33.63
CA GLN A 168 -2.23 -2.74 -33.80
C GLN A 168 -1.85 -1.69 -32.73
N ILE A 169 -2.35 -1.89 -31.51
CA ILE A 169 -2.26 -0.90 -30.43
C ILE A 169 -0.82 -0.51 -30.09
N ASP A 170 0.12 -1.45 -30.17
CA ASP A 170 1.54 -1.19 -29.89
C ASP A 170 2.15 -0.21 -30.90
N SER A 171 1.92 -0.42 -32.20
CA SER A 171 2.44 0.46 -33.24
C SER A 171 1.74 1.83 -33.24
N TRP A 172 0.45 1.86 -32.87
CA TRP A 172 -0.29 3.12 -32.73
C TRP A 172 0.20 3.92 -31.54
N LEU A 173 0.48 3.30 -30.39
CA LEU A 173 1.06 3.96 -29.20
C LEU A 173 2.50 4.40 -29.43
N ALA A 174 3.32 3.60 -30.11
CA ALA A 174 4.69 3.98 -30.45
C ALA A 174 4.71 5.22 -31.35
N GLN A 175 3.84 5.28 -32.34
CA GLN A 175 3.69 6.46 -33.20
C GLN A 175 3.23 7.69 -32.42
N LEU A 176 2.29 7.53 -31.47
CA LEU A 176 1.82 8.60 -30.60
C LEU A 176 2.97 9.13 -29.73
N ASP A 177 3.77 8.23 -29.16
CA ASP A 177 4.94 8.57 -28.33
C ASP A 177 5.99 9.38 -29.11
N ASP A 178 6.29 8.98 -30.36
CA ASP A 178 7.22 9.73 -31.22
C ASP A 178 6.67 11.12 -31.61
N ASN A 179 5.38 11.20 -31.89
CA ASN A 179 4.70 12.45 -32.20
C ASN A 179 4.70 13.42 -31.01
N ILE A 180 4.41 12.91 -29.81
CA ILE A 180 4.40 13.75 -28.60
C ILE A 180 5.80 14.25 -28.23
N LYS A 181 6.82 13.39 -28.31
CA LYS A 181 8.23 13.79 -28.08
C LYS A 181 8.66 14.92 -29.01
N THR A 182 8.31 14.79 -30.28
CA THR A 182 8.63 15.83 -31.30
C THR A 182 7.89 17.14 -30.99
N ARG A 183 6.61 17.05 -30.64
CA ARG A 183 5.79 18.23 -30.31
C ARG A 183 6.30 18.95 -29.05
N ILE A 184 6.62 18.20 -28.00
CA ILE A 184 7.13 18.76 -26.74
C ILE A 184 8.44 19.48 -26.97
N ARG A 185 9.38 18.83 -27.67
CA ARG A 185 10.68 19.50 -28.03
C ARG A 185 10.47 20.82 -28.74
N ASN A 186 9.53 20.89 -29.66
CA ASN A 186 9.24 22.10 -30.43
C ASN A 186 8.49 23.18 -29.63
N THR A 187 7.73 22.79 -28.59
CA THR A 187 6.86 23.70 -27.83
C THR A 187 7.51 24.22 -26.56
N VAL A 188 8.15 23.35 -25.79
CA VAL A 188 8.74 23.67 -24.47
C VAL A 188 10.26 23.46 -24.41
N GLY A 189 10.86 22.97 -25.50
CA GLY A 189 12.28 22.68 -25.58
C GLY A 189 12.70 21.38 -24.90
N GLU A 190 13.99 21.28 -24.61
CA GLU A 190 14.56 20.11 -23.89
C GLU A 190 14.26 20.23 -22.39
N ARG A 191 13.22 19.52 -21.94
CA ARG A 191 12.79 19.46 -20.54
C ARG A 191 12.71 18.02 -20.09
N ALA A 192 12.95 17.77 -18.80
CA ALA A 192 12.79 16.45 -18.20
C ALA A 192 11.30 16.17 -17.94
N TYR A 193 10.82 15.08 -18.50
CA TYR A 193 9.48 14.55 -18.25
C TYR A 193 9.45 13.05 -18.48
N GLU A 194 8.43 12.40 -17.93
CA GLU A 194 8.12 11.00 -18.16
C GLU A 194 6.64 10.85 -18.52
N ILE A 195 6.33 9.95 -19.43
CA ILE A 195 4.96 9.56 -19.74
C ILE A 195 4.84 8.05 -19.52
N VAL A 196 4.13 7.67 -18.47
CA VAL A 196 3.83 6.28 -18.18
C VAL A 196 2.50 5.92 -18.81
N THR A 197 2.52 5.00 -19.78
CA THR A 197 1.31 4.53 -20.48
C THR A 197 0.91 3.15 -19.96
N ARG A 198 -0.35 3.01 -19.52
CA ARG A 198 -0.95 1.74 -19.09
C ARG A 198 -2.16 1.42 -19.94
N VAL A 199 -2.20 0.20 -20.49
CA VAL A 199 -3.29 -0.27 -21.34
C VAL A 199 -4.08 -1.35 -20.59
N TYR A 200 -5.17 -0.95 -19.97
CA TYR A 200 -6.09 -1.87 -19.32
C TYR A 200 -6.88 -2.64 -20.37
N GLY A 201 -7.10 -3.92 -20.13
CA GLY A 201 -7.60 -4.86 -21.14
C GLY A 201 -6.48 -5.61 -21.88
N ARG A 202 -5.19 -5.28 -21.57
CA ARG A 202 -4.01 -5.99 -22.08
C ARG A 202 -3.01 -6.27 -20.95
N ASP A 203 -2.25 -5.28 -20.53
CA ASP A 203 -1.14 -5.40 -19.56
C ASP A 203 -1.06 -4.24 -18.54
N GLY A 204 -2.12 -3.45 -18.40
CA GLY A 204 -2.13 -2.25 -17.58
C GLY A 204 -1.86 -2.46 -16.09
N VAL A 205 -2.08 -3.66 -15.55
CA VAL A 205 -1.83 -4.01 -14.14
C VAL A 205 -0.38 -4.44 -13.93
N MET A 206 0.09 -5.44 -14.65
CA MET A 206 1.43 -6.03 -14.46
C MET A 206 2.49 -5.44 -15.39
N GLY A 207 2.12 -4.68 -16.42
CA GLY A 207 3.05 -4.08 -17.37
C GLY A 207 3.94 -5.11 -18.05
N ALA A 208 5.26 -4.90 -17.98
CA ALA A 208 6.25 -5.80 -18.60
C ALA A 208 6.28 -7.22 -17.97
N LEU A 209 5.71 -7.41 -16.78
CA LEU A 209 5.65 -8.69 -16.08
C LEU A 209 4.42 -9.53 -16.48
N GLU A 210 3.51 -9.00 -17.31
CA GLU A 210 2.31 -9.74 -17.76
C GLU A 210 2.73 -10.94 -18.60
N PRO A 211 2.44 -12.21 -18.16
CA PRO A 211 2.86 -13.41 -18.86
C PRO A 211 2.07 -13.67 -20.15
N GLN A 212 0.85 -13.11 -20.27
CA GLN A 212 -0.02 -13.25 -21.46
C GLN A 212 0.00 -11.98 -22.31
N ARG A 213 1.08 -11.22 -22.25
CA ARG A 213 1.26 -9.99 -23.02
C ARG A 213 1.17 -10.26 -24.52
N GLY A 214 0.32 -9.52 -25.20
CA GLY A 214 0.18 -9.68 -26.64
C GLY A 214 -0.98 -8.88 -27.22
N SER A 215 -2.15 -9.43 -27.26
CA SER A 215 -3.33 -8.78 -27.84
C SER A 215 -4.28 -8.26 -26.77
N VAL A 216 -5.07 -7.24 -27.12
CA VAL A 216 -6.25 -6.86 -26.33
C VAL A 216 -7.26 -8.00 -26.44
N SER A 217 -7.66 -8.55 -25.30
CA SER A 217 -8.57 -9.71 -25.26
C SER A 217 -10.05 -9.33 -25.41
N GLY A 218 -10.37 -8.03 -25.35
CA GLY A 218 -11.75 -7.52 -25.43
C GLY A 218 -12.01 -6.72 -26.69
N HIS A 219 -13.21 -6.17 -26.77
CA HIS A 219 -13.63 -5.27 -27.85
C HIS A 219 -13.31 -3.80 -27.58
N GLU A 220 -12.72 -3.49 -26.45
CA GLU A 220 -12.25 -2.15 -26.06
C GLU A 220 -11.06 -2.25 -25.11
N ALA A 221 -10.26 -1.19 -25.05
CA ALA A 221 -9.19 -1.00 -24.08
C ALA A 221 -9.33 0.37 -23.42
N PHE A 222 -8.85 0.48 -22.21
CA PHE A 222 -8.76 1.75 -21.50
C PHE A 222 -7.30 2.12 -21.30
N ILE A 223 -6.92 3.33 -21.71
CA ILE A 223 -5.55 3.80 -21.61
C ILE A 223 -5.49 4.89 -20.55
N LEU A 224 -4.54 4.75 -19.66
CA LEU A 224 -4.13 5.76 -18.69
C LEU A 224 -2.73 6.22 -19.05
N TRP A 225 -2.58 7.52 -19.26
CA TRP A 225 -1.29 8.20 -19.37
C TRP A 225 -1.06 9.03 -18.12
N ASP A 226 0.08 8.82 -17.48
CA ASP A 226 0.54 9.57 -16.32
C ASP A 226 1.75 10.39 -16.77
N VAL A 227 1.56 11.70 -16.86
CA VAL A 227 2.57 12.66 -17.31
C VAL A 227 3.23 13.28 -16.09
N ILE A 228 4.51 13.00 -15.87
CA ILE A 228 5.27 13.48 -14.73
C ILE A 228 6.35 14.45 -15.21
N SER A 229 6.47 15.61 -14.55
CA SER A 229 7.49 16.60 -14.84
C SER A 229 7.87 17.42 -13.61
N GLU A 230 8.81 18.34 -13.76
CA GLU A 230 9.34 19.19 -12.67
C GLU A 230 8.28 20.12 -12.04
N SER A 231 7.22 20.46 -12.78
CA SER A 231 6.14 21.33 -12.30
C SER A 231 4.77 20.88 -12.81
N GLN A 232 3.71 21.25 -12.06
CA GLN A 232 2.33 20.96 -12.44
C GLN A 232 1.93 21.64 -13.76
N GLU A 233 2.42 22.85 -13.99
CA GLU A 233 2.16 23.58 -15.23
C GLU A 233 2.75 22.86 -16.45
N LEU A 234 3.99 22.37 -16.35
CA LEU A 234 4.65 21.64 -17.43
C LEU A 234 3.97 20.29 -17.68
N SER A 235 3.64 19.52 -16.63
CA SER A 235 2.94 18.24 -16.79
C SER A 235 1.58 18.43 -17.46
N ARG A 236 0.83 19.48 -17.08
CA ARG A 236 -0.45 19.83 -17.72
C ARG A 236 -0.26 20.24 -19.19
N THR A 237 0.74 21.05 -19.51
CA THR A 237 1.03 21.49 -20.90
C THR A 237 1.34 20.28 -21.80
N ILE A 238 2.12 19.33 -21.27
CA ILE A 238 2.44 18.08 -21.98
C ILE A 238 1.18 17.22 -22.14
N ALA A 239 0.39 17.06 -21.07
CA ALA A 239 -0.86 16.29 -21.10
C ALA A 239 -1.87 16.87 -22.10
N THR A 240 -2.02 18.20 -22.17
CA THR A 240 -2.88 18.88 -23.16
C THR A 240 -2.39 18.60 -24.58
N SER A 241 -1.09 18.60 -24.80
CA SER A 241 -0.51 18.26 -26.10
C SER A 241 -0.77 16.79 -26.47
N LEU A 242 -0.66 15.90 -25.47
CA LEU A 242 -0.90 14.47 -25.63
C LEU A 242 -2.38 14.16 -25.90
N SER A 243 -3.31 14.80 -25.19
CA SER A 243 -4.74 14.59 -25.39
C SER A 243 -5.16 14.95 -26.81
N HIS A 244 -4.71 16.10 -27.30
CA HIS A 244 -4.96 16.51 -28.67
C HIS A 244 -4.38 15.54 -29.71
N LEU A 245 -3.12 15.10 -29.52
CA LEU A 245 -2.50 14.14 -30.44
C LEU A 245 -3.18 12.77 -30.37
N ALA A 246 -3.55 12.28 -29.20
CA ALA A 246 -4.19 10.97 -29.04
C ALA A 246 -5.52 10.86 -29.80
N VAL A 247 -6.33 11.94 -29.77
CA VAL A 247 -7.59 12.02 -30.54
C VAL A 247 -7.35 11.93 -32.05
N HIS A 248 -6.28 12.59 -32.52
CA HIS A 248 -6.03 12.76 -33.96
C HIS A 248 -4.85 11.91 -34.48
N ASN A 249 -4.29 11.01 -33.66
CA ASN A 249 -3.17 10.18 -34.08
C ASN A 249 -3.57 9.27 -35.25
N PRO A 250 -2.87 9.30 -36.38
CA PRO A 250 -3.19 8.48 -37.53
C PRO A 250 -3.20 7.00 -37.17
N ILE A 251 -4.17 6.26 -37.72
CA ILE A 251 -4.20 4.81 -37.59
C ILE A 251 -3.33 4.22 -38.71
N PRO A 252 -2.28 3.45 -38.40
CA PRO A 252 -1.42 2.88 -39.43
C PRO A 252 -2.25 2.03 -40.41
N LYS A 253 -2.00 2.19 -41.72
CA LYS A 253 -2.70 1.52 -42.82
C LYS A 253 -4.20 1.85 -42.94
N TRP A 254 -4.66 2.92 -42.35
CA TRP A 254 -6.03 3.42 -42.44
C TRP A 254 -6.07 4.85 -43.01
N HIS A 255 -7.09 5.16 -43.81
CA HIS A 255 -7.24 6.46 -44.48
C HIS A 255 -8.49 7.25 -44.06
N GLY A 256 -9.14 6.90 -42.93
CA GLY A 256 -10.32 7.60 -42.42
C GLY A 256 -10.02 8.70 -41.45
N LEU A 257 -10.97 9.61 -41.26
CA LEU A 257 -10.97 10.59 -40.16
C LEU A 257 -11.74 9.96 -38.99
N ILE A 258 -11.02 9.42 -38.06
CA ILE A 258 -11.59 8.79 -36.86
C ILE A 258 -10.93 9.40 -35.62
N SER A 259 -11.75 9.68 -34.59
CA SER A 259 -11.28 9.98 -33.26
C SER A 259 -10.80 8.68 -32.61
N GLY A 260 -9.50 8.60 -32.33
CA GLY A 260 -8.88 7.36 -31.81
C GLY A 260 -9.21 7.07 -30.35
N VAL A 261 -9.52 8.10 -29.55
CA VAL A 261 -9.71 8.01 -28.10
C VAL A 261 -10.96 8.74 -27.67
N ALA A 262 -11.75 8.10 -26.84
CA ALA A 262 -12.91 8.67 -26.15
C ALA A 262 -12.51 9.10 -24.73
N PHE A 263 -12.40 10.40 -24.49
CA PHE A 263 -12.15 10.95 -23.16
C PHE A 263 -13.47 11.07 -22.37
N PRO A 264 -13.50 10.62 -21.10
CA PRO A 264 -14.73 10.69 -20.28
C PRO A 264 -15.01 12.10 -19.73
N TYR A 265 -14.02 12.99 -19.77
CA TYR A 265 -14.10 14.35 -19.23
C TYR A 265 -13.68 15.39 -20.26
N SER A 266 -14.19 16.63 -20.07
CA SER A 266 -13.76 17.80 -20.82
C SER A 266 -13.62 18.99 -19.86
N PRO A 267 -12.41 19.53 -19.63
CA PRO A 267 -11.14 19.11 -20.21
C PRO A 267 -10.69 17.72 -19.73
N PRO A 268 -9.90 16.96 -20.53
CA PRO A 268 -9.50 15.60 -20.16
C PRO A 268 -8.32 15.53 -19.18
N GLU A 269 -7.59 16.61 -18.96
CA GLU A 269 -6.43 16.70 -18.09
C GLU A 269 -6.85 16.77 -16.61
N ILE A 270 -6.34 15.85 -15.77
CA ILE A 270 -6.61 15.82 -14.35
C ILE A 270 -5.29 15.95 -13.59
N ASP A 271 -5.11 17.08 -12.89
CA ASP A 271 -3.94 17.28 -12.04
C ASP A 271 -4.01 16.41 -10.79
N ARG A 272 -2.95 15.65 -10.55
CA ARG A 272 -2.80 14.84 -9.34
C ARG A 272 -1.96 15.52 -8.26
N GLY A 273 -1.21 16.57 -8.62
CA GLY A 273 -0.29 17.23 -7.70
C GLY A 273 1.07 16.53 -7.62
N PRO A 274 1.78 16.67 -6.48
CA PRO A 274 3.12 16.15 -6.31
C PRO A 274 3.15 14.62 -6.31
N VAL A 275 4.17 14.05 -6.95
CA VAL A 275 4.45 12.61 -7.01
C VAL A 275 5.69 12.29 -6.19
N TYR A 276 5.60 11.20 -5.46
CA TYR A 276 6.67 10.73 -4.58
C TYR A 276 7.07 9.31 -4.96
N GLU A 277 8.35 9.01 -4.80
CA GLU A 277 8.89 7.65 -4.82
C GLU A 277 9.35 7.24 -3.42
N PHE A 278 9.27 5.96 -3.12
CA PHE A 278 9.88 5.39 -1.93
C PHE A 278 11.40 5.45 -2.08
N HIS A 279 12.09 6.13 -1.15
CA HIS A 279 13.50 6.46 -1.32
C HIS A 279 14.38 5.96 -0.19
N LEU A 280 13.87 5.91 1.01
CA LEU A 280 14.61 5.52 2.19
C LEU A 280 13.92 4.33 2.89
N ASN A 281 14.66 3.24 3.06
CA ASN A 281 14.31 2.12 3.90
C ASN A 281 15.56 1.72 4.71
N HIS A 282 15.59 2.09 5.97
CA HIS A 282 16.78 1.93 6.80
C HIS A 282 16.40 1.60 8.25
N VAL A 283 17.36 1.10 9.02
CA VAL A 283 17.25 0.88 10.47
C VAL A 283 18.10 1.92 11.18
N LEU A 284 17.55 2.54 12.21
CA LEU A 284 18.23 3.51 13.06
C LEU A 284 18.21 3.05 14.51
N VAL A 285 19.33 3.23 15.20
CA VAL A 285 19.44 3.13 16.66
C VAL A 285 19.28 4.55 17.23
N PRO A 286 18.15 4.89 17.86
CA PRO A 286 17.95 6.20 18.47
C PRO A 286 18.64 6.29 19.85
N ASP A 287 18.93 7.50 20.31
CA ASP A 287 19.51 7.74 21.65
C ASP A 287 18.61 7.24 22.80
N SER A 288 17.30 7.26 22.58
CA SER A 288 16.30 6.61 23.44
C SER A 288 15.07 6.25 22.61
N PRO A 289 14.20 5.34 23.06
CA PRO A 289 13.00 4.93 22.32
C PRO A 289 12.06 6.07 21.93
N THR A 290 12.07 7.18 22.68
CA THR A 290 11.21 8.35 22.45
C THR A 290 11.92 9.56 21.82
N ALA A 291 13.26 9.51 21.64
CA ALA A 291 14.07 10.67 21.25
C ALA A 291 13.66 11.36 19.95
N LEU A 292 13.07 10.61 19.01
CA LEU A 292 12.66 11.11 17.70
C LEU A 292 11.15 11.38 17.58
N PHE A 293 10.40 11.22 18.67
CA PHE A 293 8.95 11.35 18.69
C PHE A 293 8.56 12.45 19.68
N ARG A 294 7.94 13.50 19.14
CA ARG A 294 7.42 14.60 19.96
C ARG A 294 5.97 14.34 20.29
N THR A 295 5.65 14.36 21.58
CA THR A 295 4.26 14.25 22.07
C THR A 295 3.77 15.63 22.47
N GLU A 296 2.58 16.01 22.02
CA GLU A 296 1.86 17.23 22.38
C GLU A 296 0.54 16.86 23.04
N TYR A 297 0.10 17.63 24.02
CA TYR A 297 -1.13 17.38 24.76
C TYR A 297 -2.07 18.57 24.58
N GLU A 298 -3.34 18.27 24.32
CA GLU A 298 -4.42 19.26 24.21
C GLU A 298 -5.60 18.83 25.08
N GLU A 299 -6.23 19.77 25.75
CA GLU A 299 -7.51 19.58 26.42
C GLU A 299 -8.63 19.92 25.41
N VAL A 300 -9.61 19.00 25.27
CA VAL A 300 -10.72 19.12 24.31
C VAL A 300 -12.04 19.27 25.07
#